data_bbcc7737df972ad6bdc384da177d7336
#
_entry.id   bbcc7737df972ad6bdc384da177d7336
#
_cell.length_a   1.000
_cell.length_b   1.000
_cell.length_c   1.000
_cell.angle_alpha   90.00
_cell.angle_beta   90.00
_cell.angle_gamma   90.00
#
_symmetry.space_group_name_H-M   'P 1'
#
loop_
_entity.id
_entity.type
_entity.pdbx_description
1 polymer ?
#
loop_
_entity_poly.entity_id
_entity_poly.type
_entity_poly.pdbx_seq_one_letter_code
_entity_poly.pdbx_strand_id
1 'polypeptide(L)'
;KIDRIYTKSISRFSRNTRDCLKSVRELKSLGITIFFEKENIDTANLTDEMMITIMGGLAQEESTSISQNMRWSIKKRMQNGTYRNSCPPFGYTVQNDTLVVNEEQAKIVKQIFNWYNEGYGLQAIADTLNSMAVPSSQTAERWHASSVKYVLSNERYIGDALFQKKYRTETLPTMQKRNRGEKPKYYVQSVNTPIIDKDIFYSVQELLNKRHREYINNNHFL
;
A
#
# COMPACT_ATOMS: atom_id res chain seq x y z
N LYS A 1 43.46 0.18 34.48
CA LYS A 1 42.41 -0.82 34.57
C LYS A 1 41.07 -0.10 34.38
N ILE A 2 40.20 -0.59 33.52
CA ILE A 2 38.86 -0.03 33.30
C ILE A 2 37.89 -0.89 34.09
N ASP A 3 37.14 -0.28 34.99
CA ASP A 3 36.20 -0.99 35.87
C ASP A 3 34.72 -0.68 35.46
N ARG A 4 34.51 0.44 34.74
CA ARG A 4 33.16 0.86 34.31
C ARG A 4 33.19 1.63 33.00
N ILE A 5 32.16 1.39 32.18
CA ILE A 5 31.91 2.09 30.91
C ILE A 5 30.60 2.87 31.01
N TYR A 6 30.62 4.14 30.66
CA TYR A 6 29.43 4.98 30.52
C TYR A 6 29.13 5.15 29.05
N THR A 7 27.91 4.85 28.67
CA THR A 7 27.42 5.04 27.30
C THR A 7 26.08 5.74 27.28
N LYS A 8 25.86 6.58 26.30
CA LYS A 8 24.68 7.42 26.23
C LYS A 8 23.38 6.63 26.06
N SER A 9 23.43 5.49 25.37
CA SER A 9 22.28 4.62 25.16
C SER A 9 22.69 3.23 24.65
N ILE A 10 21.80 2.26 24.81
CA ILE A 10 21.97 0.91 24.27
C ILE A 10 22.14 0.92 22.75
N SER A 11 21.36 1.73 22.04
CA SER A 11 21.42 1.86 20.57
C SER A 11 22.74 2.45 20.03
N ARG A 12 23.47 3.19 20.86
CA ARG A 12 24.82 3.67 20.53
C ARG A 12 25.92 2.66 20.90
N PHE A 13 25.66 1.81 21.86
CA PHE A 13 26.58 0.77 22.27
C PHE A 13 26.61 -0.39 21.27
N SER A 14 25.46 -0.79 20.76
CA SER A 14 25.36 -1.87 19.77
C SER A 14 24.22 -1.64 18.76
N ARG A 15 24.41 -2.15 17.54
CA ARG A 15 23.44 -2.03 16.44
C ARG A 15 22.32 -3.06 16.48
N ASN A 16 22.50 -4.13 17.22
CA ASN A 16 21.49 -5.17 17.40
C ASN A 16 21.52 -5.78 18.78
N THR A 17 20.42 -6.35 19.20
CA THR A 17 20.21 -6.96 20.52
C THR A 17 21.18 -8.11 20.81
N ARG A 18 21.49 -8.94 19.80
CA ARG A 18 22.36 -10.12 19.97
C ARG A 18 23.80 -9.73 20.27
N ASP A 19 24.35 -8.77 19.52
CA ASP A 19 25.72 -8.30 19.72
C ASP A 19 25.84 -7.53 21.03
N CYS A 20 24.79 -6.77 21.39
CA CYS A 20 24.73 -6.10 22.67
C CYS A 20 24.84 -7.08 23.85
N LEU A 21 24.01 -8.12 23.86
CA LEU A 21 24.01 -9.16 24.89
C LEU A 21 25.37 -9.86 24.97
N LYS A 22 25.97 -10.17 23.81
CA LYS A 22 27.29 -10.80 23.76
C LYS A 22 28.35 -9.90 24.37
N SER A 23 28.43 -8.64 23.97
CA SER A 23 29.44 -7.68 24.49
C SER A 23 29.24 -7.37 25.96
N VAL A 24 27.99 -7.27 26.43
CA VAL A 24 27.71 -7.07 27.87
C VAL A 24 28.19 -8.28 28.71
N ARG A 25 27.95 -9.52 28.22
CA ARG A 25 28.41 -10.73 28.90
C ARG A 25 29.96 -10.83 28.95
N GLU A 26 30.61 -10.53 27.83
CA GLU A 26 32.08 -10.51 27.73
C GLU A 26 32.66 -9.48 28.71
N LEU A 27 32.13 -8.25 28.73
CA LEU A 27 32.60 -7.21 29.65
C LEU A 27 32.35 -7.60 31.14
N LYS A 28 31.17 -8.17 31.44
CA LYS A 28 30.83 -8.64 32.76
C LYS A 28 31.77 -9.76 33.23
N SER A 29 32.18 -10.69 32.35
CA SER A 29 33.15 -11.73 32.65
C SER A 29 34.54 -11.18 32.96
N LEU A 30 34.87 -9.99 32.44
CA LEU A 30 36.11 -9.24 32.74
C LEU A 30 36.00 -8.35 34.00
N GLY A 31 34.85 -8.37 34.67
CA GLY A 31 34.59 -7.53 35.86
C GLY A 31 34.30 -6.07 35.51
N ILE A 32 33.96 -5.77 34.25
CA ILE A 32 33.65 -4.43 33.76
C ILE A 32 32.14 -4.23 33.70
N THR A 33 31.63 -3.18 34.33
CA THR A 33 30.20 -2.83 34.31
C THR A 33 29.92 -1.75 33.29
N ILE A 34 28.66 -1.67 32.77
CA ILE A 34 28.24 -0.67 31.83
C ILE A 34 27.03 0.07 32.41
N PHE A 35 27.05 1.40 32.27
CA PHE A 35 25.91 2.25 32.61
C PHE A 35 25.36 2.92 31.32
N PHE A 36 24.08 2.68 31.03
CA PHE A 36 23.34 3.26 29.93
C PHE A 36 22.55 4.46 30.46
N GLU A 37 23.00 5.69 30.12
CA GLU A 37 22.44 6.93 30.66
C GLU A 37 20.94 7.11 30.29
N LYS A 38 20.61 6.96 28.99
CA LYS A 38 19.25 7.20 28.49
C LYS A 38 18.22 6.26 29.09
N GLU A 39 18.58 5.00 29.20
CA GLU A 39 17.71 3.94 29.74
C GLU A 39 17.79 3.83 31.26
N ASN A 40 18.76 4.53 31.90
CA ASN A 40 19.06 4.46 33.33
C ASN A 40 19.31 3.01 33.80
N ILE A 41 20.08 2.26 33.03
CA ILE A 41 20.35 0.84 33.28
C ILE A 41 21.82 0.65 33.67
N ASP A 42 22.04 -0.02 34.82
CA ASP A 42 23.36 -0.43 35.30
C ASP A 42 23.49 -1.96 35.23
N THR A 43 24.45 -2.45 34.42
CA THR A 43 24.66 -3.89 34.26
C THR A 43 25.25 -4.57 35.52
N ALA A 44 25.77 -3.81 36.47
CA ALA A 44 26.24 -4.34 37.77
C ALA A 44 25.13 -5.07 38.54
N ASN A 45 23.90 -4.54 38.45
CA ASN A 45 22.75 -4.98 39.22
C ASN A 45 21.81 -5.89 38.43
N LEU A 46 22.16 -6.22 37.17
CA LEU A 46 21.29 -6.98 36.27
C LEU A 46 21.70 -8.44 36.19
N THR A 47 20.72 -9.33 36.33
CA THR A 47 20.87 -10.73 35.92
C THR A 47 20.80 -10.85 34.39
N ASP A 48 21.33 -11.97 33.86
CA ASP A 48 21.27 -12.24 32.42
C ASP A 48 19.83 -12.32 31.89
N GLU A 49 18.91 -12.85 32.71
CA GLU A 49 17.47 -12.92 32.36
C GLU A 49 16.80 -11.54 32.29
N MET A 50 17.13 -10.67 33.26
CA MET A 50 16.64 -9.27 33.21
C MET A 50 17.17 -8.54 32.00
N MET A 51 18.44 -8.73 31.64
CA MET A 51 19.03 -8.12 30.44
C MET A 51 18.32 -8.60 29.16
N ILE A 52 18.04 -9.90 29.04
CA ILE A 52 17.30 -10.46 27.91
C ILE A 52 15.90 -9.85 27.81
N THR A 53 15.22 -9.72 28.95
CA THR A 53 13.86 -9.14 29.01
C THR A 53 13.86 -7.67 28.57
N ILE A 54 14.79 -6.86 29.08
CA ILE A 54 14.92 -5.45 28.71
C ILE A 54 15.23 -5.31 27.21
N MET A 55 16.18 -6.10 26.70
CA MET A 55 16.57 -6.08 25.30
C MET A 55 15.44 -6.55 24.38
N GLY A 56 14.66 -7.54 24.81
CA GLY A 56 13.46 -7.99 24.09
C GLY A 56 12.40 -6.88 23.99
N GLY A 57 12.16 -6.18 25.09
CA GLY A 57 11.24 -5.04 25.13
C GLY A 57 11.68 -3.89 24.21
N LEU A 58 12.96 -3.53 24.24
CA LEU A 58 13.51 -2.48 23.36
C LEU A 58 13.43 -2.85 21.87
N ALA A 59 13.75 -4.11 21.53
CA ALA A 59 13.63 -4.58 20.15
C ALA A 59 12.18 -4.55 19.66
N GLN A 60 11.23 -4.87 20.51
CA GLN A 60 9.80 -4.79 20.20
C GLN A 60 9.34 -3.33 20.01
N GLU A 61 9.81 -2.42 20.86
CA GLU A 61 9.49 -0.99 20.77
C GLU A 61 10.07 -0.38 19.49
N GLU A 62 11.31 -0.72 19.13
CA GLU A 62 11.94 -0.29 17.87
C GLU A 62 11.15 -0.78 16.64
N SER A 63 10.76 -2.05 16.61
CA SER A 63 9.95 -2.64 15.54
C SER A 63 8.59 -1.93 15.42
N THR A 64 7.96 -1.63 16.54
CA THR A 64 6.68 -0.89 16.58
C THR A 64 6.84 0.53 16.06
N SER A 65 7.89 1.23 16.48
CA SER A 65 8.21 2.59 16.04
C SER A 65 8.48 2.66 14.53
N ILE A 66 9.28 1.73 13.99
CA ILE A 66 9.54 1.63 12.54
C ILE A 66 8.23 1.41 11.78
N SER A 67 7.37 0.51 12.26
CA SER A 67 6.07 0.22 11.66
C SER A 67 5.15 1.44 11.65
N GLN A 68 5.09 2.18 12.75
CA GLN A 68 4.30 3.41 12.86
C GLN A 68 4.81 4.51 11.92
N ASN A 69 6.13 4.72 11.86
CA ASN A 69 6.76 5.69 10.98
C ASN A 69 6.51 5.36 9.50
N MET A 70 6.58 4.08 9.13
CA MET A 70 6.25 3.65 7.77
C MET A 70 4.78 3.91 7.42
N ARG A 71 3.85 3.56 8.33
CA ARG A 71 2.41 3.84 8.15
C ARG A 71 2.14 5.34 8.01
N TRP A 72 2.77 6.17 8.83
CA TRP A 72 2.67 7.61 8.76
C TRP A 72 3.18 8.15 7.41
N SER A 73 4.35 7.70 6.96
CA SER A 73 4.91 8.06 5.67
C SER A 73 3.99 7.67 4.49
N ILE A 74 3.44 6.45 4.51
CA ILE A 74 2.48 5.99 3.51
C ILE A 74 1.22 6.88 3.51
N LYS A 75 0.68 7.17 4.71
CA LYS A 75 -0.48 8.06 4.85
C LYS A 75 -0.22 9.45 4.27
N LYS A 76 0.94 10.05 4.55
CA LYS A 76 1.33 11.35 3.98
C LYS A 76 1.45 11.30 2.45
N ARG A 77 2.04 10.25 1.91
CA ARG A 77 2.11 10.06 0.45
C ARG A 77 0.74 9.90 -0.19
N MET A 78 -0.22 9.22 0.48
CA MET A 78 -1.60 9.12 0.01
C MET A 78 -2.30 10.48 0.01
N GLN A 79 -2.12 11.27 1.08
CA GLN A 79 -2.68 12.63 1.20
C GLN A 79 -2.16 13.58 0.13
N ASN A 80 -0.87 13.49 -0.20
CA ASN A 80 -0.22 14.35 -1.19
C ASN A 80 -0.31 13.82 -2.63
N GLY A 81 -0.98 12.68 -2.86
CA GLY A 81 -1.10 12.09 -4.18
C GLY A 81 0.17 11.39 -4.71
N THR A 82 1.25 11.38 -3.94
CA THR A 82 2.55 10.80 -4.34
C THR A 82 2.67 9.29 -4.05
N TYR A 83 1.65 8.68 -3.45
CA TYR A 83 1.64 7.24 -3.23
C TYR A 83 1.47 6.49 -4.56
N ARG A 84 2.35 5.52 -4.82
CA ARG A 84 2.35 4.70 -6.04
C ARG A 84 2.09 3.24 -5.70
N ASN A 85 1.32 2.60 -6.55
CA ASN A 85 1.21 1.14 -6.58
C ASN A 85 2.26 0.58 -7.54
N SER A 86 2.74 -0.61 -7.25
CA SER A 86 3.74 -1.32 -8.08
C SER A 86 3.21 -1.66 -9.49
N CYS A 87 1.90 -1.83 -9.65
CA CYS A 87 1.24 -2.11 -10.92
C CYS A 87 0.50 -0.87 -11.43
N PRO A 88 0.91 -0.27 -12.56
CA PRO A 88 0.15 0.80 -13.21
C PRO A 88 -1.16 0.25 -13.78
N PRO A 89 -2.22 1.07 -13.85
CA PRO A 89 -3.43 0.72 -14.60
C PRO A 89 -3.11 0.53 -16.09
N PHE A 90 -3.88 -0.30 -16.78
CA PHE A 90 -3.79 -0.43 -18.24
C PHE A 90 -3.94 0.96 -18.89
N GLY A 91 -3.14 1.27 -19.91
CA GLY A 91 -3.06 2.61 -20.49
C GLY A 91 -1.95 3.50 -19.91
N TYR A 92 -1.29 3.04 -18.85
CA TYR A 92 -0.17 3.75 -18.24
C TYR A 92 1.06 2.87 -18.05
N THR A 93 2.23 3.50 -18.10
CA THR A 93 3.53 2.93 -17.69
C THR A 93 4.09 3.75 -16.53
N VAL A 94 5.04 3.19 -15.78
CA VAL A 94 5.76 3.92 -14.73
C VAL A 94 7.12 4.33 -15.28
N GLN A 95 7.39 5.63 -15.28
CA GLN A 95 8.70 6.21 -15.60
C GLN A 95 9.06 7.24 -14.52
N ASN A 96 10.25 7.13 -13.95
CA ASN A 96 10.72 8.04 -12.90
C ASN A 96 9.68 8.25 -11.78
N ASP A 97 9.13 7.17 -11.29
CA ASP A 97 8.09 7.17 -10.23
C ASP A 97 6.79 7.92 -10.61
N THR A 98 6.57 8.25 -11.87
CA THR A 98 5.36 8.88 -12.38
C THR A 98 4.60 7.98 -13.35
N LEU A 99 3.27 8.14 -13.41
CA LEU A 99 2.44 7.48 -14.41
C LEU A 99 2.52 8.28 -15.72
N VAL A 100 3.02 7.63 -16.76
CA VAL A 100 3.10 8.18 -18.11
C VAL A 100 2.11 7.43 -18.99
N VAL A 101 1.42 8.13 -19.87
CA VAL A 101 0.44 7.55 -20.79
C VAL A 101 1.16 6.65 -21.80
N ASN A 102 0.66 5.43 -21.97
CA ASN A 102 1.02 4.55 -23.08
C ASN A 102 0.01 4.79 -24.20
N GLU A 103 0.43 5.43 -25.28
CA GLU A 103 -0.45 5.89 -26.35
C GLU A 103 -1.23 4.76 -27.03
N GLU A 104 -0.64 3.58 -27.20
CA GLU A 104 -1.32 2.44 -27.81
C GLU A 104 -2.43 1.90 -26.90
N GLN A 105 -2.11 1.70 -25.63
CA GLN A 105 -3.08 1.24 -24.65
C GLN A 105 -4.15 2.30 -24.34
N ALA A 106 -3.78 3.59 -24.38
CA ALA A 106 -4.71 4.70 -24.18
C ALA A 106 -5.81 4.74 -25.25
N LYS A 107 -5.49 4.41 -26.49
CA LYS A 107 -6.50 4.27 -27.57
C LYS A 107 -7.52 3.19 -27.22
N ILE A 108 -7.07 2.07 -26.68
CA ILE A 108 -7.95 0.97 -26.27
C ILE A 108 -8.82 1.38 -25.06
N VAL A 109 -8.24 2.11 -24.09
CA VAL A 109 -9.01 2.65 -22.95
C VAL A 109 -10.12 3.56 -23.46
N LYS A 110 -9.83 4.50 -24.38
CA LYS A 110 -10.85 5.38 -25.01
C LYS A 110 -11.94 4.57 -25.71
N GLN A 111 -11.54 3.51 -26.43
CA GLN A 111 -12.48 2.63 -27.12
C GLN A 111 -13.40 1.88 -26.15
N ILE A 112 -12.89 1.39 -25.00
CA ILE A 112 -13.69 0.75 -23.96
C ILE A 112 -14.77 1.70 -23.41
N PHE A 113 -14.40 2.98 -23.14
CA PHE A 113 -15.34 3.99 -22.68
C PHE A 113 -16.41 4.31 -23.76
N ASN A 114 -16.01 4.44 -25.02
CA ASN A 114 -16.92 4.70 -26.12
C ASN A 114 -17.93 3.56 -26.31
N TRP A 115 -17.47 2.31 -26.41
CA TRP A 115 -18.35 1.15 -26.53
C TRP A 115 -19.36 1.06 -25.39
N TYR A 116 -18.90 1.31 -24.15
CA TYR A 116 -19.81 1.26 -23.01
C TYR A 116 -20.87 2.38 -23.08
N ASN A 117 -20.50 3.57 -23.55
CA ASN A 117 -21.41 4.70 -23.73
C ASN A 117 -22.39 4.46 -24.89
N GLU A 118 -21.97 3.75 -25.95
CA GLU A 118 -22.81 3.29 -27.05
C GLU A 118 -23.78 2.17 -26.66
N GLY A 119 -23.68 1.63 -25.44
CA GLY A 119 -24.61 0.64 -24.91
C GLY A 119 -24.10 -0.79 -24.81
N TYR A 120 -22.89 -1.09 -25.25
CA TYR A 120 -22.30 -2.43 -25.15
C TYR A 120 -22.25 -2.92 -23.70
N GLY A 121 -22.47 -4.23 -23.51
CA GLY A 121 -22.33 -4.87 -22.21
C GLY A 121 -20.86 -5.11 -21.84
N LEU A 122 -20.58 -5.22 -20.52
CA LEU A 122 -19.22 -5.47 -20.03
C LEU A 122 -18.60 -6.75 -20.60
N GLN A 123 -19.41 -7.82 -20.76
CA GLN A 123 -18.94 -9.09 -21.33
C GLN A 123 -18.66 -8.96 -22.81
N ALA A 124 -19.55 -8.31 -23.58
CA ALA A 124 -19.37 -8.08 -25.01
C ALA A 124 -18.08 -7.29 -25.30
N ILE A 125 -17.78 -6.26 -24.49
CA ILE A 125 -16.53 -5.49 -24.61
C ILE A 125 -15.32 -6.41 -24.32
N ALA A 126 -15.39 -7.24 -23.28
CA ALA A 126 -14.31 -8.17 -22.95
C ALA A 126 -14.07 -9.19 -24.10
N ASP A 127 -15.13 -9.72 -24.67
CA ASP A 127 -15.05 -10.70 -25.79
C ASP A 127 -14.48 -10.03 -27.06
N THR A 128 -14.87 -8.81 -27.35
CA THR A 128 -14.30 -8.02 -28.46
C THR A 128 -12.80 -7.79 -28.27
N LEU A 129 -12.35 -7.38 -27.07
CA LEU A 129 -10.93 -7.20 -26.77
C LEU A 129 -10.14 -8.50 -26.90
N ASN A 130 -10.74 -9.61 -26.45
CA ASN A 130 -10.13 -10.95 -26.58
C ASN A 130 -10.01 -11.38 -28.06
N SER A 131 -11.02 -11.10 -28.89
CA SER A 131 -10.96 -11.38 -30.33
C SER A 131 -9.91 -10.57 -31.05
N MET A 132 -9.61 -9.37 -30.56
CA MET A 132 -8.53 -8.50 -31.06
C MET A 132 -7.15 -8.89 -30.52
N ALA A 133 -7.04 -9.97 -29.70
CA ALA A 133 -5.81 -10.43 -29.06
C ALA A 133 -5.09 -9.35 -28.23
N VAL A 134 -5.84 -8.41 -27.64
CA VAL A 134 -5.29 -7.36 -26.78
C VAL A 134 -5.04 -7.95 -25.37
N PRO A 135 -3.80 -7.96 -24.86
CA PRO A 135 -3.53 -8.44 -23.49
C PRO A 135 -4.14 -7.49 -22.44
N SER A 136 -4.77 -8.04 -21.41
CA SER A 136 -5.42 -7.23 -20.37
C SER A 136 -4.44 -6.63 -19.35
N SER A 137 -3.24 -7.21 -19.23
CA SER A 137 -2.14 -6.73 -18.39
C SER A 137 -0.82 -7.41 -18.81
N GLN A 138 0.30 -7.06 -18.18
CA GLN A 138 1.59 -7.72 -18.40
C GLN A 138 1.60 -9.22 -18.04
N THR A 139 0.69 -9.64 -17.15
CA THR A 139 0.63 -11.02 -16.63
C THR A 139 -0.65 -11.75 -16.99
N ALA A 140 -1.65 -11.06 -17.54
CA ALA A 140 -2.94 -11.64 -17.88
C ALA A 140 -3.30 -11.31 -19.34
N GLU A 141 -3.42 -12.34 -20.15
CA GLU A 141 -3.71 -12.23 -21.59
C GLU A 141 -5.19 -11.94 -21.86
N ARG A 142 -6.08 -12.38 -20.96
CA ARG A 142 -7.52 -12.38 -21.23
C ARG A 142 -8.27 -11.30 -20.46
N TRP A 143 -9.19 -10.65 -21.15
CA TRP A 143 -10.17 -9.73 -20.55
C TRP A 143 -11.39 -10.48 -20.02
N HIS A 144 -11.89 -9.99 -18.90
CA HIS A 144 -13.13 -10.43 -18.25
C HIS A 144 -14.03 -9.20 -18.02
N ALA A 145 -15.32 -9.41 -17.87
CA ALA A 145 -16.26 -8.32 -17.53
C ALA A 145 -15.84 -7.51 -16.30
N SER A 146 -15.24 -8.18 -15.30
CA SER A 146 -14.69 -7.54 -14.10
C SER A 146 -13.50 -6.62 -14.39
N SER A 147 -12.63 -6.98 -15.34
CA SER A 147 -11.49 -6.17 -15.77
C SER A 147 -11.96 -4.92 -16.52
N VAL A 148 -12.94 -5.07 -17.42
CA VAL A 148 -13.58 -3.94 -18.11
C VAL A 148 -14.26 -3.00 -17.11
N LYS A 149 -15.02 -3.54 -16.14
CA LYS A 149 -15.62 -2.75 -15.06
C LYS A 149 -14.58 -2.00 -14.24
N TYR A 150 -13.43 -2.62 -13.96
CA TYR A 150 -12.33 -1.98 -13.25
C TYR A 150 -11.80 -0.78 -14.04
N VAL A 151 -11.58 -0.93 -15.34
CA VAL A 151 -11.16 0.17 -16.22
C VAL A 151 -12.18 1.30 -16.18
N LEU A 152 -13.46 1.02 -16.45
CA LEU A 152 -14.53 2.02 -16.50
C LEU A 152 -14.74 2.76 -15.16
N SER A 153 -14.38 2.15 -14.01
CA SER A 153 -14.59 2.74 -12.67
C SER A 153 -13.32 3.30 -12.02
N ASN A 154 -12.21 3.35 -12.74
CA ASN A 154 -10.94 3.80 -12.17
C ASN A 154 -10.71 5.28 -12.45
N GLU A 155 -10.76 6.09 -11.41
CA GLU A 155 -10.57 7.55 -11.44
C GLU A 155 -9.18 7.99 -11.95
N ARG A 156 -8.21 7.07 -12.07
CA ARG A 156 -6.90 7.37 -12.66
C ARG A 156 -7.01 7.84 -14.11
N TYR A 157 -8.03 7.38 -14.83
CA TYR A 157 -8.20 7.76 -16.23
C TYR A 157 -8.61 9.23 -16.44
N ILE A 158 -9.16 9.88 -15.42
CA ILE A 158 -9.42 11.34 -15.42
C ILE A 158 -8.32 12.14 -14.72
N GLY A 159 -7.20 11.50 -14.41
CA GLY A 159 -6.07 12.14 -13.75
C GLY A 159 -6.14 12.17 -12.22
N ASP A 160 -7.22 11.70 -11.61
CA ASP A 160 -7.45 11.75 -10.18
C ASP A 160 -7.06 10.42 -9.50
N ALA A 161 -6.96 10.41 -8.18
CA ALA A 161 -6.62 9.21 -7.42
C ALA A 161 -7.44 9.07 -6.14
N LEU A 162 -8.01 7.89 -5.92
CA LEU A 162 -8.63 7.50 -4.65
C LEU A 162 -7.76 6.44 -3.97
N PHE A 163 -7.14 6.84 -2.88
CA PHE A 163 -6.29 5.97 -2.08
C PHE A 163 -7.04 5.34 -0.91
N GLN A 164 -6.45 4.27 -0.37
CA GLN A 164 -6.97 3.51 0.78
C GLN A 164 -8.33 2.84 0.51
N LYS A 165 -8.55 2.38 -0.74
CA LYS A 165 -9.71 1.55 -1.11
C LYS A 165 -9.72 0.21 -0.39
N LYS A 166 -8.55 -0.28 0.05
CA LYS A 166 -8.34 -1.49 0.85
C LYS A 166 -7.37 -1.19 1.98
N TYR A 167 -7.45 -1.93 3.07
CA TYR A 167 -6.51 -1.86 4.20
C TYR A 167 -6.21 -3.25 4.75
N ARG A 168 -5.09 -3.39 5.46
CA ARG A 168 -4.77 -4.60 6.22
C ARG A 168 -5.24 -4.46 7.66
N THR A 169 -5.78 -5.55 8.22
CA THR A 169 -6.13 -5.61 9.64
C THR A 169 -4.87 -5.54 10.49
N GLU A 170 -4.99 -5.03 11.71
CA GLU A 170 -3.89 -4.96 12.68
C GLU A 170 -3.82 -6.23 13.54
N THR A 171 -4.90 -7.02 13.57
CA THR A 171 -4.98 -8.30 14.26
C THR A 171 -4.37 -9.43 13.44
N LEU A 172 -3.72 -10.37 14.12
CA LEU A 172 -3.22 -11.59 13.49
C LEU A 172 -4.33 -12.67 13.37
N PRO A 173 -4.39 -13.39 12.26
CA PRO A 173 -3.64 -13.21 11.02
C PRO A 173 -4.05 -11.92 10.28
N THR A 174 -3.05 -11.20 9.74
CA THR A 174 -3.34 -9.97 9.00
C THR A 174 -4.06 -10.27 7.69
N MET A 175 -5.22 -9.66 7.47
CA MET A 175 -6.05 -9.85 6.29
C MET A 175 -6.25 -8.54 5.54
N GLN A 176 -6.30 -8.60 4.20
CA GLN A 176 -6.66 -7.46 3.39
C GLN A 176 -8.18 -7.35 3.29
N LYS A 177 -8.74 -6.21 3.70
CA LYS A 177 -10.18 -5.91 3.62
C LYS A 177 -10.46 -4.71 2.72
N ARG A 178 -11.62 -4.72 2.05
CA ARG A 178 -12.13 -3.54 1.35
C ARG A 178 -12.54 -2.50 2.37
N ASN A 179 -12.07 -1.26 2.18
CA ASN A 179 -12.46 -0.14 3.04
C ASN A 179 -13.87 0.34 2.68
N ARG A 180 -14.82 0.10 3.56
CA ARG A 180 -16.23 0.53 3.42
C ARG A 180 -16.53 1.81 4.20
N GLY A 181 -15.51 2.40 4.88
CA GLY A 181 -15.63 3.58 5.75
C GLY A 181 -14.85 3.43 7.05
N GLU A 182 -14.27 2.24 7.33
CA GLU A 182 -13.55 1.95 8.58
C GLU A 182 -12.23 2.75 8.69
N LYS A 183 -11.63 3.08 7.57
CA LYS A 183 -10.42 3.92 7.50
C LYS A 183 -10.65 5.11 6.56
N PRO A 184 -10.01 6.27 6.79
CA PRO A 184 -10.10 7.43 5.90
C PRO A 184 -9.70 7.06 4.47
N LYS A 185 -10.42 7.56 3.47
CA LYS A 185 -10.03 7.51 2.06
C LYS A 185 -9.50 8.88 1.64
N TYR A 186 -8.51 8.90 0.76
CA TYR A 186 -7.89 10.14 0.28
C TYR A 186 -8.14 10.27 -1.20
N TYR A 187 -8.92 11.29 -1.59
CA TYR A 187 -9.14 11.65 -2.99
C TYR A 187 -8.25 12.85 -3.33
N VAL A 188 -7.41 12.68 -4.33
CA VAL A 188 -6.47 13.72 -4.78
C VAL A 188 -6.68 13.92 -6.28
N GLN A 189 -6.84 15.17 -6.70
CA GLN A 189 -7.04 15.54 -8.10
C GLN A 189 -5.72 15.78 -8.82
N SER A 190 -5.72 15.61 -10.13
CA SER A 190 -4.60 15.94 -11.03
C SER A 190 -3.26 15.31 -10.63
N VAL A 191 -3.30 14.02 -10.30
CA VAL A 191 -2.13 13.24 -9.87
C VAL A 191 -1.33 12.71 -11.07
N ASN A 192 -1.98 12.53 -12.22
CA ASN A 192 -1.38 12.04 -13.46
C ASN A 192 -2.10 12.62 -14.69
N THR A 193 -1.49 12.50 -15.86
CA THR A 193 -2.11 12.91 -17.13
C THR A 193 -3.38 12.11 -17.40
N PRO A 194 -4.53 12.73 -17.66
CA PRO A 194 -5.77 12.02 -17.97
C PRO A 194 -5.73 11.39 -19.37
N ILE A 195 -6.42 10.25 -19.52
CA ILE A 195 -6.69 9.61 -20.83
C ILE A 195 -8.11 9.90 -21.28
N ILE A 196 -9.04 10.06 -20.33
CA ILE A 196 -10.47 10.25 -20.56
C ILE A 196 -10.89 11.60 -19.99
N ASP A 197 -11.79 12.28 -20.71
CA ASP A 197 -12.41 13.50 -20.22
C ASP A 197 -13.37 13.21 -19.05
N LYS A 198 -13.46 14.17 -18.12
CA LYS A 198 -14.30 14.01 -16.91
C LYS A 198 -15.75 13.79 -17.23
N ASP A 199 -16.29 14.49 -18.24
CA ASP A 199 -17.70 14.38 -18.63
C ASP A 199 -18.04 12.97 -19.13
N ILE A 200 -17.16 12.38 -19.97
CA ILE A 200 -17.32 11.00 -20.46
C ILE A 200 -17.25 10.02 -19.29
N PHE A 201 -16.29 10.22 -18.37
CA PHE A 201 -16.15 9.35 -17.22
C PHE A 201 -17.39 9.36 -16.33
N TYR A 202 -17.92 10.54 -15.98
CA TYR A 202 -19.09 10.65 -15.11
C TYR A 202 -20.34 10.12 -15.79
N SER A 203 -20.55 10.35 -17.10
CA SER A 203 -21.63 9.74 -17.87
C SER A 203 -21.59 8.20 -17.76
N VAL A 204 -20.42 7.61 -17.92
CA VAL A 204 -20.22 6.16 -17.77
C VAL A 204 -20.50 5.69 -16.34
N GLN A 205 -20.13 6.47 -15.29
CA GLN A 205 -20.47 6.11 -13.90
C GLN A 205 -21.99 6.09 -13.67
N GLU A 206 -22.72 7.04 -14.25
CA GLU A 206 -24.20 7.07 -14.16
C GLU A 206 -24.81 5.83 -14.84
N LEU A 207 -24.33 5.48 -16.03
CA LEU A 207 -24.77 4.26 -16.74
C LEU A 207 -24.45 2.98 -15.95
N LEU A 208 -23.26 2.87 -15.35
CA LEU A 208 -22.90 1.74 -14.49
C LEU A 208 -23.84 1.61 -13.29
N ASN A 209 -24.15 2.72 -12.63
CA ASN A 209 -25.03 2.76 -11.48
C ASN A 209 -26.49 2.44 -11.88
N LYS A 210 -26.99 2.95 -13.03
CA LYS A 210 -28.33 2.68 -13.54
C LYS A 210 -28.50 1.18 -13.82
N ARG A 211 -27.59 0.59 -14.61
CA ARG A 211 -27.63 -0.84 -14.95
C ARG A 211 -27.51 -1.75 -13.70
N HIS A 212 -26.74 -1.32 -12.71
CA HIS A 212 -26.62 -2.07 -11.47
C HIS A 212 -27.93 -2.05 -10.66
N ARG A 213 -28.63 -0.92 -10.59
CA ARG A 213 -29.96 -0.81 -9.96
C ARG A 213 -31.00 -1.66 -10.68
N GLU A 214 -31.04 -1.61 -12.00
CA GLU A 214 -31.93 -2.42 -12.81
C GLU A 214 -31.70 -3.93 -12.60
N TYR A 215 -30.42 -4.36 -12.53
CA TYR A 215 -30.08 -5.74 -12.22
C TYR A 215 -30.56 -6.19 -10.83
N ILE A 216 -30.40 -5.37 -9.82
CA ILE A 216 -30.86 -5.66 -8.45
C ILE A 216 -32.40 -5.76 -8.45
N ASN A 217 -33.09 -4.80 -9.02
CA ASN A 217 -34.56 -4.77 -9.06
C ASN A 217 -35.12 -6.01 -9.77
N ASN A 218 -34.54 -6.42 -10.88
CA ASN A 218 -34.98 -7.60 -11.63
C ASN A 218 -34.72 -8.93 -10.90
N ASN A 219 -33.73 -8.99 -10.00
CA ASN A 219 -33.40 -10.19 -9.25
C ASN A 219 -34.00 -10.23 -7.82
N HIS A 220 -34.69 -9.19 -7.37
CA HIS A 220 -35.45 -9.20 -6.11
C HIS A 220 -36.86 -9.79 -6.24
N PHE A 221 -37.28 -10.18 -7.45
CA PHE A 221 -38.58 -10.79 -7.73
C PHE A 221 -38.51 -12.31 -8.02
N LEU A 222 -37.38 -12.94 -7.76
CA LEU A 222 -37.17 -14.39 -7.78
C LEU A 222 -36.80 -14.90 -6.39
#